data_d9f807657275d49b8fd56ea5de3c6a17
#
_entry.id   d9f807657275d49b8fd56ea5de3c6a17
#
_cell.length_a   1.000
_cell.length_b   1.000
_cell.length_c   1.000
_cell.angle_alpha   90.00
_cell.angle_beta   90.00
_cell.angle_gamma   90.00
#
_symmetry.space_group_name_H-M   'P 1'
#
loop_
_entity.id
_entity.type
_entity.pdbx_description
1 polymer ?
#
loop_
_entity_poly.entity_id
_entity_poly.type
_entity_poly.pdbx_seq_one_letter_code
_entity_poly.pdbx_strand_id
1 'polypeptide(L)'
;MFASLLPLSTDNISLLHPIAGRCVFWELEPSAAHHVQNQGFSALEKEAWLSRMLLEYGPCGFNISCGIDDTPALATVLFGDERNLPGAENMPTAPVTNGADVISSLFVETGFECLGFEQLLIDAALTQLTRQGSRVVEAFGLRAGAFIAEDESVGWGIGTPASVGLIPETILLEAGFTVVADHDVLPRLQMTLPPPQGLLAVEEAEELIRQALTAVQT
;
A
#
# COMPACT_ATOMS: atom_id res chain seq x y z
N MET A 1 -18.74 9.96 -13.55
CA MET A 1 -17.77 10.18 -12.43
C MET A 1 -16.39 10.05 -13.04
N PHE A 2 -15.49 11.01 -12.84
CA PHE A 2 -14.11 10.90 -13.32
C PHE A 2 -13.25 10.50 -12.13
N ALA A 3 -12.42 9.47 -12.28
CA ALA A 3 -11.40 9.22 -11.31
C ALA A 3 -10.03 9.39 -11.94
N SER A 4 -9.07 9.77 -11.13
CA SER A 4 -7.68 10.00 -11.52
C SER A 4 -6.73 9.37 -10.54
N LEU A 5 -5.60 8.90 -11.07
CA LEU A 5 -4.47 8.42 -10.30
C LEU A 5 -3.58 9.61 -9.95
N LEU A 6 -3.42 9.89 -8.66
CA LEU A 6 -2.68 11.05 -8.17
C LEU A 6 -1.55 10.61 -7.25
N PRO A 7 -0.30 11.06 -7.47
CA PRO A 7 0.75 10.87 -6.48
C PRO A 7 0.41 11.64 -5.21
N LEU A 8 0.81 11.10 -4.07
CA LEU A 8 0.66 11.81 -2.80
C LEU A 8 1.52 13.07 -2.79
N SER A 9 0.94 14.11 -2.27
CA SER A 9 1.54 15.44 -2.10
C SER A 9 0.99 16.09 -0.83
N THR A 10 1.60 17.17 -0.39
CA THR A 10 1.12 17.96 0.76
C THR A 10 -0.33 18.45 0.62
N ASP A 11 -0.82 18.57 -0.62
CA ASP A 11 -2.15 19.08 -0.90
C ASP A 11 -3.23 17.99 -0.80
N ASN A 12 -2.85 16.70 -0.84
CA ASN A 12 -3.81 15.59 -0.88
C ASN A 12 -3.60 14.50 0.19
N ILE A 13 -2.64 14.64 1.09
CA ILE A 13 -2.43 13.66 2.20
C ILE A 13 -3.60 13.58 3.17
N SER A 14 -4.43 14.60 3.26
CA SER A 14 -5.68 14.56 4.05
C SER A 14 -6.80 13.77 3.38
N LEU A 15 -6.64 13.44 2.09
CA LEU A 15 -7.65 12.79 1.26
C LEU A 15 -7.34 11.31 0.98
N LEU A 16 -6.52 10.66 1.81
CA LEU A 16 -6.28 9.22 1.69
C LEU A 16 -7.57 8.43 1.88
N HIS A 17 -7.54 7.17 1.43
CA HIS A 17 -8.55 6.20 1.84
C HIS A 17 -8.72 6.22 3.37
N PRO A 18 -9.96 6.23 3.92
CA PRO A 18 -10.20 6.48 5.35
C PRO A 18 -9.47 5.53 6.31
N ILE A 19 -9.30 4.26 5.92
CA ILE A 19 -8.54 3.29 6.70
C ILE A 19 -7.04 3.58 6.59
N ALA A 20 -6.52 3.88 5.39
CA ALA A 20 -5.12 4.24 5.17
C ALA A 20 -4.69 5.43 6.05
N GLY A 21 -5.53 6.47 6.12
CA GLY A 21 -5.25 7.68 6.92
C GLY A 21 -5.23 7.45 8.44
N ARG A 22 -5.62 6.28 8.92
CA ARG A 22 -5.63 5.92 10.35
C ARG A 22 -4.76 4.70 10.68
N CYS A 23 -4.29 3.98 9.67
CA CYS A 23 -3.40 2.84 9.86
C CYS A 23 -1.98 3.37 10.09
N VAL A 24 -1.40 3.06 11.24
CA VAL A 24 -0.01 3.40 11.62
C VAL A 24 0.83 2.14 11.88
N PHE A 25 0.32 0.98 11.49
CA PHE A 25 0.97 -0.31 11.71
C PHE A 25 2.36 -0.38 11.08
N TRP A 26 2.49 0.11 9.86
CA TRP A 26 3.74 0.01 9.10
C TRP A 26 4.75 1.09 9.50
N GLU A 27 4.27 2.27 9.85
CA GLU A 27 5.06 3.49 10.02
C GLU A 27 5.65 3.66 11.41
N LEU A 28 5.11 2.94 12.39
CA LEU A 28 5.53 3.04 13.79
C LEU A 28 6.00 1.70 14.33
N GLU A 29 6.91 1.77 15.32
CA GLU A 29 7.23 0.63 16.15
C GLU A 29 5.96 0.09 16.85
N PRO A 30 5.80 -1.24 17.06
CA PRO A 30 4.57 -1.84 17.57
C PRO A 30 4.05 -1.22 18.86
N SER A 31 4.94 -0.97 19.80
CA SER A 31 4.57 -0.36 21.09
C SER A 31 4.06 1.07 20.92
N ALA A 32 4.66 1.84 20.01
CA ALA A 32 4.24 3.19 19.68
C ALA A 32 2.90 3.18 18.93
N ALA A 33 2.74 2.29 17.94
CA ALA A 33 1.50 2.13 17.19
C ALA A 33 0.32 1.84 18.12
N HIS A 34 0.46 0.87 19.03
CA HIS A 34 -0.56 0.54 20.01
C HIS A 34 -0.91 1.72 20.95
N HIS A 35 0.10 2.43 21.41
CA HIS A 35 -0.09 3.61 22.28
C HIS A 35 -0.87 4.72 21.54
N VAL A 36 -0.47 5.04 20.33
CA VAL A 36 -1.08 6.06 19.47
C VAL A 36 -2.53 5.72 19.13
N GLN A 37 -2.81 4.43 18.82
CA GLN A 37 -4.16 3.94 18.55
C GLN A 37 -5.07 4.10 19.77
N ASN A 38 -4.60 3.71 20.96
CA ASN A 38 -5.37 3.82 22.20
C ASN A 38 -5.68 5.27 22.59
N GLN A 39 -4.84 6.21 22.19
CA GLN A 39 -5.04 7.64 22.43
C GLN A 39 -5.87 8.33 21.33
N GLY A 40 -6.15 7.67 20.23
CA GLY A 40 -6.90 8.22 19.10
C GLY A 40 -6.09 9.19 18.22
N PHE A 41 -4.75 9.14 18.27
CA PHE A 41 -3.86 10.05 17.52
C PHE A 41 -3.34 9.44 16.21
N SER A 42 -3.85 8.30 15.80
CA SER A 42 -3.36 7.58 14.60
C SER A 42 -3.35 8.44 13.33
N ALA A 43 -4.40 9.24 13.11
CA ALA A 43 -4.46 10.11 11.93
C ALA A 43 -3.39 11.20 11.95
N LEU A 44 -3.12 11.78 13.11
CA LEU A 44 -2.08 12.80 13.29
C LEU A 44 -0.68 12.24 13.04
N GLU A 45 -0.40 11.05 13.58
CA GLU A 45 0.90 10.39 13.37
C GLU A 45 1.09 9.95 11.91
N LYS A 46 0.02 9.47 11.27
CA LYS A 46 0.06 9.15 9.83
C LYS A 46 0.38 10.39 8.99
N GLU A 47 -0.28 11.50 9.26
CA GLU A 47 -0.05 12.76 8.54
C GLU A 47 1.37 13.28 8.78
N ALA A 48 1.88 13.20 10.01
CA ALA A 48 3.24 13.59 10.35
C ALA A 48 4.27 12.73 9.60
N TRP A 49 4.07 11.40 9.56
CA TRP A 49 4.92 10.48 8.81
C TRP A 49 4.91 10.81 7.31
N LEU A 50 3.73 10.96 6.70
CA LEU A 50 3.58 11.30 5.30
C LEU A 50 4.25 12.63 4.95
N SER A 51 4.05 13.66 5.78
CA SER A 51 4.67 14.97 5.58
C SER A 51 6.20 14.87 5.58
N ARG A 52 6.76 14.11 6.52
CA ARG A 52 8.20 13.84 6.56
C ARG A 52 8.67 13.10 5.31
N MET A 53 7.99 12.02 4.92
CA MET A 53 8.36 11.24 3.74
C MET A 53 8.35 12.09 2.47
N LEU A 54 7.31 12.89 2.28
CA LEU A 54 7.20 13.78 1.12
C LEU A 54 8.32 14.81 1.05
N LEU A 55 8.74 15.35 2.19
CA LEU A 55 9.81 16.34 2.26
C LEU A 55 11.21 15.75 2.05
N GLU A 56 11.46 14.55 2.58
CA GLU A 56 12.78 13.93 2.58
C GLU A 56 13.03 13.04 1.36
N TYR A 57 11.99 12.33 0.89
CA TYR A 57 12.10 11.28 -0.13
C TYR A 57 11.23 11.52 -1.38
N GLY A 58 10.29 12.47 -1.31
CA GLY A 58 9.31 12.70 -2.38
C GLY A 58 8.09 11.78 -2.29
N PRO A 59 7.36 11.57 -3.39
CA PRO A 59 6.14 10.78 -3.38
C PRO A 59 6.35 9.37 -2.81
N CYS A 60 5.55 9.04 -1.77
CA CYS A 60 5.59 7.77 -1.04
C CYS A 60 4.27 6.99 -1.14
N GLY A 61 3.43 7.31 -2.11
CA GLY A 61 2.16 6.65 -2.36
C GLY A 61 1.36 7.29 -3.48
N PHE A 62 0.23 6.67 -3.79
CA PHE A 62 -0.74 7.14 -4.77
C PHE A 62 -2.16 6.99 -4.25
N ASN A 63 -3.03 7.89 -4.69
CA ASN A 63 -4.47 7.85 -4.50
C ASN A 63 -5.17 7.64 -5.85
N ILE A 64 -6.27 6.87 -5.85
CA ILE A 64 -7.30 6.93 -6.88
C ILE A 64 -8.44 7.75 -6.31
N SER A 65 -8.65 8.95 -6.86
CA SER A 65 -9.66 9.91 -6.39
C SER A 65 -10.75 10.09 -7.43
N CYS A 66 -12.00 10.31 -6.98
CA CYS A 66 -13.15 10.47 -7.87
C CYS A 66 -13.40 11.91 -8.36
N GLY A 67 -12.40 12.80 -8.23
CA GLY A 67 -12.45 14.16 -8.77
C GLY A 67 -13.50 15.10 -8.14
N ILE A 68 -13.99 14.76 -6.94
CA ILE A 68 -14.85 15.61 -6.13
C ILE A 68 -13.97 16.20 -5.02
N ASP A 69 -13.95 17.52 -4.92
CA ASP A 69 -13.18 18.22 -3.90
C ASP A 69 -13.55 17.71 -2.48
N ASP A 70 -12.56 17.58 -1.62
CA ASP A 70 -12.68 17.12 -0.24
C ASP A 70 -13.24 15.70 -0.04
N THR A 71 -13.25 14.87 -1.08
CA THR A 71 -13.69 13.48 -0.98
C THR A 71 -12.48 12.56 -0.76
N PRO A 72 -12.52 11.65 0.24
CA PRO A 72 -11.47 10.67 0.42
C PRO A 72 -11.24 9.81 -0.82
N ALA A 73 -10.02 9.34 -0.99
CA ALA A 73 -9.65 8.47 -2.09
C ALA A 73 -10.42 7.15 -2.06
N LEU A 74 -10.77 6.63 -3.23
CA LEU A 74 -11.36 5.30 -3.41
C LEU A 74 -10.34 4.19 -3.16
N ALA A 75 -9.06 4.48 -3.41
CA ALA A 75 -7.99 3.55 -3.14
C ALA A 75 -6.69 4.30 -2.86
N THR A 76 -5.82 3.71 -2.03
CA THR A 76 -4.52 4.27 -1.66
C THR A 76 -3.49 3.15 -1.56
N VAL A 77 -2.31 3.36 -2.15
CA VAL A 77 -1.11 2.55 -1.92
C VAL A 77 -0.04 3.38 -1.25
N LEU A 78 0.68 2.80 -0.29
CA LEU A 78 1.82 3.43 0.39
C LEU A 78 3.08 2.57 0.23
N PHE A 79 4.22 3.24 0.11
CA PHE A 79 5.53 2.60 0.00
C PHE A 79 6.63 3.49 0.58
N GLY A 80 7.77 2.90 0.87
CA GLY A 80 8.96 3.61 1.34
C GLY A 80 10.12 2.67 1.60
N ASP A 81 11.27 3.24 1.94
CA ASP A 81 12.46 2.52 2.39
C ASP A 81 12.17 1.74 3.69
N GLU A 82 12.74 0.54 3.85
CA GLU A 82 12.49 -0.33 5.01
C GLU A 82 12.73 0.36 6.36
N ARG A 83 13.66 1.31 6.42
CA ARG A 83 13.99 2.06 7.65
C ARG A 83 12.88 3.00 8.11
N ASN A 84 11.98 3.36 7.22
CA ASN A 84 10.82 4.22 7.50
C ASN A 84 9.55 3.42 7.79
N LEU A 85 9.63 2.10 7.75
CA LEU A 85 8.52 1.16 7.90
C LEU A 85 8.81 0.09 8.95
N PRO A 86 9.09 0.48 10.22
CA PRO A 86 9.50 -0.45 11.27
C PRO A 86 8.44 -1.51 11.58
N GLY A 87 7.18 -1.28 11.25
CA GLY A 87 6.12 -2.28 11.36
C GLY A 87 6.35 -3.55 10.54
N ALA A 88 7.15 -3.47 9.47
CA ALA A 88 7.53 -4.62 8.66
C ALA A 88 8.28 -5.71 9.45
N GLU A 89 8.98 -5.34 10.53
CA GLU A 89 9.69 -6.27 11.42
C GLU A 89 8.74 -7.23 12.18
N ASN A 90 7.45 -6.89 12.26
CA ASN A 90 6.44 -7.75 12.90
C ASN A 90 5.90 -8.83 11.97
N MET A 91 6.24 -8.78 10.71
CA MET A 91 5.74 -9.76 9.75
C MET A 91 6.48 -11.10 9.94
N PRO A 92 5.77 -12.24 9.78
CA PRO A 92 6.35 -13.57 10.07
C PRO A 92 7.52 -13.93 9.15
N THR A 93 7.63 -13.25 8.01
CA THR A 93 8.71 -13.44 7.03
C THR A 93 9.73 -12.29 7.03
N ALA A 94 9.77 -11.50 8.11
CA ALA A 94 10.82 -10.50 8.35
C ALA A 94 12.20 -11.19 8.57
N PRO A 95 13.30 -10.46 8.44
CA PRO A 95 13.39 -9.05 8.06
C PRO A 95 13.26 -8.84 6.55
N VAL A 96 12.94 -7.62 6.15
CA VAL A 96 13.06 -7.13 4.77
C VAL A 96 14.53 -7.14 4.34
N THR A 97 14.80 -7.32 3.06
CA THR A 97 16.15 -7.22 2.51
C THR A 97 16.71 -5.81 2.73
N ASN A 98 17.90 -5.73 3.31
CA ASN A 98 18.55 -4.44 3.59
C ASN A 98 18.72 -3.60 2.30
N GLY A 99 18.20 -2.39 2.32
CA GLY A 99 18.19 -1.46 1.19
C GLY A 99 17.08 -1.73 0.17
N ALA A 100 16.12 -2.58 0.47
CA ALA A 100 14.91 -2.72 -0.32
C ALA A 100 13.89 -1.64 0.07
N ASP A 101 13.15 -1.14 -0.91
CA ASP A 101 11.91 -0.44 -0.64
C ASP A 101 10.79 -1.44 -0.38
N VAL A 102 9.76 -1.00 0.34
CA VAL A 102 8.61 -1.84 0.69
C VAL A 102 7.34 -1.18 0.19
N ILE A 103 6.52 -1.92 -0.57
CA ILE A 103 5.12 -1.55 -0.74
C ILE A 103 4.39 -2.09 0.50
N SER A 104 4.07 -1.18 1.42
CA SER A 104 3.63 -1.53 2.76
C SER A 104 2.15 -1.86 2.83
N SER A 105 1.32 -1.07 2.18
CA SER A 105 -0.13 -1.21 2.29
C SER A 105 -0.87 -0.77 1.04
N LEU A 106 -2.00 -1.43 0.81
CA LEU A 106 -2.93 -1.11 -0.26
C LEU A 106 -4.35 -1.19 0.29
N PHE A 107 -5.12 -0.14 0.08
CA PHE A 107 -6.51 -0.04 0.52
C PHE A 107 -7.39 0.28 -0.68
N VAL A 108 -8.50 -0.42 -0.80
CA VAL A 108 -9.54 -0.17 -1.81
C VAL A 108 -10.89 -0.08 -1.10
N GLU A 109 -11.69 0.91 -1.44
CA GLU A 109 -13.02 1.12 -0.88
C GLU A 109 -13.95 -0.02 -1.26
N THR A 110 -14.77 -0.45 -0.28
CA THR A 110 -15.72 -1.56 -0.46
C THR A 110 -16.65 -1.30 -1.65
N GLY A 111 -16.74 -2.29 -2.53
CA GLY A 111 -17.51 -2.20 -3.78
C GLY A 111 -16.70 -1.73 -4.99
N PHE A 112 -15.42 -1.38 -4.78
CA PHE A 112 -14.48 -1.06 -5.86
C PHE A 112 -13.37 -2.10 -6.01
N GLU A 113 -13.40 -3.16 -5.21
CA GLU A 113 -12.50 -4.29 -5.34
C GLU A 113 -12.73 -5.00 -6.70
N CYS A 114 -11.70 -5.67 -7.19
CA CYS A 114 -11.73 -6.40 -8.48
C CYS A 114 -11.98 -5.52 -9.72
N LEU A 115 -11.86 -4.19 -9.61
CA LEU A 115 -11.92 -3.29 -10.75
C LEU A 115 -10.55 -3.00 -11.37
N GLY A 116 -9.49 -3.65 -10.87
CA GLY A 116 -8.12 -3.46 -11.31
C GLY A 116 -7.41 -2.28 -10.65
N PHE A 117 -8.01 -1.64 -9.64
CA PHE A 117 -7.37 -0.55 -8.90
C PHE A 117 -6.12 -1.00 -8.17
N GLU A 118 -6.14 -2.22 -7.63
CA GLU A 118 -5.01 -2.84 -6.95
C GLU A 118 -3.80 -2.93 -7.88
N GLN A 119 -3.99 -3.51 -9.07
CA GLN A 119 -2.94 -3.68 -10.06
C GLN A 119 -2.38 -2.32 -10.49
N LEU A 120 -3.27 -1.37 -10.79
CA LEU A 120 -2.91 -0.04 -11.21
C LEU A 120 -2.07 0.71 -10.16
N LEU A 121 -2.43 0.60 -8.88
CA LEU A 121 -1.70 1.21 -7.78
C LEU A 121 -0.31 0.58 -7.59
N ILE A 122 -0.21 -0.74 -7.73
CA ILE A 122 1.09 -1.44 -7.70
C ILE A 122 1.97 -0.97 -8.85
N ASP A 123 1.45 -0.89 -10.08
CA ASP A 123 2.22 -0.44 -11.24
C ASP A 123 2.69 1.02 -11.09
N ALA A 124 1.84 1.88 -10.52
CA ALA A 124 2.20 3.26 -10.19
C ALA A 124 3.32 3.33 -9.15
N ALA A 125 3.25 2.52 -8.09
CA ALA A 125 4.28 2.41 -7.07
C ALA A 125 5.61 1.94 -7.67
N LEU A 126 5.61 0.88 -8.48
CA LEU A 126 6.80 0.36 -9.17
C LEU A 126 7.43 1.40 -10.10
N THR A 127 6.58 2.14 -10.82
CA THR A 127 7.03 3.24 -11.69
C THR A 127 7.73 4.33 -10.88
N GLN A 128 7.14 4.74 -9.77
CA GLN A 128 7.70 5.79 -8.92
C GLN A 128 9.00 5.35 -8.25
N LEU A 129 9.03 4.14 -7.68
CA LEU A 129 10.23 3.56 -7.06
C LEU A 129 11.37 3.43 -8.08
N THR A 130 11.08 3.01 -9.32
CA THR A 130 12.07 2.96 -10.39
C THR A 130 12.64 4.36 -10.69
N ARG A 131 11.79 5.40 -10.74
CA ARG A 131 12.23 6.80 -10.94
C ARG A 131 13.08 7.33 -9.80
N GLN A 132 12.82 6.88 -8.58
CA GLN A 132 13.60 7.23 -7.39
C GLN A 132 14.94 6.47 -7.31
N GLY A 133 15.18 5.51 -8.21
CA GLY A 133 16.42 4.74 -8.30
C GLY A 133 16.45 3.49 -7.43
N SER A 134 15.31 3.06 -6.93
CA SER A 134 15.16 1.78 -6.24
C SER A 134 15.59 0.63 -7.13
N ARG A 135 16.25 -0.37 -6.54
CA ARG A 135 16.71 -1.58 -7.26
C ARG A 135 15.94 -2.82 -6.89
N VAL A 136 15.40 -2.84 -5.70
CA VAL A 136 14.66 -3.98 -5.15
C VAL A 136 13.48 -3.45 -4.37
N VAL A 137 12.32 -4.03 -4.59
CA VAL A 137 11.11 -3.76 -3.84
C VAL A 137 10.56 -5.05 -3.29
N GLU A 138 10.08 -5.02 -2.05
CA GLU A 138 9.44 -6.13 -1.36
C GLU A 138 8.02 -5.77 -0.93
N ALA A 139 7.21 -6.78 -0.73
CA ALA A 139 5.87 -6.65 -0.18
C ALA A 139 5.47 -7.94 0.55
N PHE A 140 4.56 -7.83 1.51
CA PHE A 140 3.98 -8.98 2.21
C PHE A 140 2.62 -9.31 1.60
N GLY A 141 2.54 -10.49 1.00
CA GLY A 141 1.32 -10.97 0.34
C GLY A 141 0.39 -11.69 1.31
N LEU A 142 -0.91 -11.45 1.21
CA LEU A 142 -1.92 -12.25 1.89
C LEU A 142 -2.31 -13.43 0.99
N ARG A 143 -2.04 -14.65 1.43
CA ARG A 143 -2.37 -15.87 0.67
C ARG A 143 -3.86 -16.10 0.62
N ALA A 144 -4.39 -16.45 -0.55
CA ALA A 144 -5.82 -16.70 -0.74
C ALA A 144 -6.32 -17.87 0.12
N GLY A 145 -7.45 -17.66 0.81
CA GLY A 145 -8.01 -18.68 1.71
C GLY A 145 -7.28 -18.86 3.02
N ALA A 146 -6.20 -18.10 3.26
CA ALA A 146 -5.54 -18.09 4.54
C ALA A 146 -6.47 -17.50 5.62
N PHE A 147 -6.60 -18.21 6.72
CA PHE A 147 -7.34 -17.78 7.89
C PHE A 147 -6.36 -17.25 8.93
N ILE A 148 -6.42 -15.96 9.19
CA ILE A 148 -5.71 -15.38 10.33
C ILE A 148 -6.64 -15.54 11.53
N ALA A 149 -6.31 -16.48 12.42
CA ALA A 149 -7.06 -16.66 13.66
C ALA A 149 -7.03 -15.34 14.46
N GLU A 150 -8.13 -15.01 15.13
CA GLU A 150 -8.20 -13.79 15.97
C GLU A 150 -7.08 -13.79 17.03
N ASP A 151 -6.72 -14.95 17.57
CA ASP A 151 -5.61 -15.11 18.51
C ASP A 151 -4.23 -14.87 17.89
N GLU A 152 -4.03 -15.19 16.61
CA GLU A 152 -2.76 -14.93 15.90
C GLU A 152 -2.63 -13.46 15.49
N SER A 153 -3.75 -12.79 15.16
CA SER A 153 -3.75 -11.35 14.90
C SER A 153 -3.32 -10.55 16.13
N VAL A 154 -3.61 -11.02 17.32
CA VAL A 154 -3.16 -10.46 18.60
C VAL A 154 -1.64 -10.70 18.78
N GLY A 155 -1.12 -11.84 18.33
CA GLY A 155 0.30 -12.17 18.44
C GLY A 155 1.21 -11.29 17.56
N TRP A 156 0.69 -10.80 16.44
CA TRP A 156 1.45 -9.90 15.53
C TRP A 156 1.15 -8.42 15.78
N GLY A 157 0.22 -8.07 16.69
CA GLY A 157 -0.24 -6.70 16.88
C GLY A 157 -0.96 -6.13 15.64
N ILE A 158 -1.29 -7.00 14.70
CA ILE A 158 -1.99 -6.67 13.46
C ILE A 158 -3.48 -6.78 13.75
N GLY A 159 -4.25 -5.77 13.39
CA GLY A 159 -5.71 -5.90 13.31
C GLY A 159 -6.13 -6.92 12.25
N THR A 160 -7.27 -6.73 11.63
CA THR A 160 -7.65 -7.55 10.48
C THR A 160 -6.76 -7.23 9.26
N PRO A 161 -6.56 -8.16 8.31
CA PRO A 161 -5.80 -7.90 7.08
C PRO A 161 -6.23 -6.61 6.36
N ALA A 162 -7.52 -6.35 6.30
CA ALA A 162 -8.08 -5.13 5.70
C ALA A 162 -7.73 -3.86 6.49
N SER A 163 -7.58 -3.93 7.83
CA SER A 163 -7.28 -2.75 8.64
C SER A 163 -5.83 -2.27 8.50
N VAL A 164 -4.93 -3.14 8.03
CA VAL A 164 -3.51 -2.81 7.80
C VAL A 164 -3.15 -2.79 6.31
N GLY A 165 -4.13 -3.01 5.43
CA GLY A 165 -3.94 -2.92 3.98
C GLY A 165 -3.02 -3.99 3.42
N LEU A 166 -3.13 -5.25 3.90
CA LEU A 166 -2.38 -6.36 3.33
C LEU A 166 -2.79 -6.58 1.87
N ILE A 167 -1.79 -6.77 1.03
CA ILE A 167 -1.96 -6.93 -0.42
C ILE A 167 -2.24 -8.41 -0.72
N PRO A 168 -3.27 -8.78 -1.49
CA PRO A 168 -3.44 -10.16 -1.92
C PRO A 168 -2.20 -10.68 -2.64
N GLU A 169 -1.71 -11.88 -2.28
CA GLU A 169 -0.53 -12.51 -2.92
C GLU A 169 -0.70 -12.58 -4.45
N THR A 170 -1.90 -12.87 -4.92
CA THR A 170 -2.22 -12.98 -6.35
C THR A 170 -1.94 -11.69 -7.11
N ILE A 171 -2.27 -10.54 -6.54
CA ILE A 171 -2.00 -9.21 -7.15
C ILE A 171 -0.50 -8.99 -7.31
N LEU A 172 0.30 -9.33 -6.30
CA LEU A 172 1.75 -9.22 -6.37
C LEU A 172 2.36 -10.17 -7.40
N LEU A 173 1.89 -11.42 -7.44
CA LEU A 173 2.35 -12.40 -8.44
C LEU A 173 2.02 -11.97 -9.87
N GLU A 174 0.82 -11.44 -10.10
CA GLU A 174 0.39 -10.89 -11.40
C GLU A 174 1.23 -9.67 -11.80
N ALA A 175 1.64 -8.85 -10.85
CA ALA A 175 2.59 -7.75 -11.08
C ALA A 175 4.02 -8.22 -11.39
N GLY A 176 4.32 -9.52 -11.20
CA GLY A 176 5.63 -10.12 -11.51
C GLY A 176 6.56 -10.24 -10.30
N PHE A 177 6.07 -10.07 -9.08
CA PHE A 177 6.83 -10.40 -7.88
C PHE A 177 7.06 -11.90 -7.76
N THR A 178 8.11 -12.30 -7.06
CA THR A 178 8.44 -13.69 -6.77
C THR A 178 8.58 -13.89 -5.26
N VAL A 179 8.13 -15.03 -4.76
CA VAL A 179 8.25 -15.37 -3.33
C VAL A 179 9.72 -15.57 -2.97
N VAL A 180 10.21 -14.82 -1.98
CA VAL A 180 11.58 -14.93 -1.45
C VAL A 180 11.63 -15.48 -0.04
N ALA A 181 10.54 -15.39 0.71
CA ALA A 181 10.37 -16.06 1.99
C ALA A 181 8.94 -16.61 2.07
N ASP A 182 8.82 -17.93 2.10
CA ASP A 182 7.53 -18.60 2.09
C ASP A 182 6.91 -18.66 3.49
N HIS A 183 5.58 -18.55 3.55
CA HIS A 183 4.79 -18.67 4.78
C HIS A 183 3.34 -19.02 4.40
N ASP A 184 2.67 -19.84 5.22
CA ASP A 184 1.32 -20.34 4.92
C ASP A 184 0.26 -19.24 4.77
N VAL A 185 0.47 -18.09 5.39
CA VAL A 185 -0.49 -16.96 5.40
C VAL A 185 0.08 -15.69 4.77
N LEU A 186 1.33 -15.34 5.12
CA LEU A 186 1.95 -14.06 4.78
C LEU A 186 3.37 -14.27 4.20
N PRO A 187 3.50 -14.81 2.98
CA PRO A 187 4.77 -14.86 2.28
C PRO A 187 5.29 -13.44 2.00
N ARG A 188 6.62 -13.31 1.96
CA ARG A 188 7.28 -12.10 1.48
C ARG A 188 7.70 -12.31 0.03
N LEU A 189 7.32 -11.33 -0.80
CA LEU A 189 7.61 -11.34 -2.23
C LEU A 189 8.54 -10.17 -2.57
N GLN A 190 9.30 -10.35 -3.65
CA GLN A 190 10.32 -9.40 -4.09
C GLN A 190 10.26 -9.20 -5.60
N MET A 191 10.61 -8.00 -6.05
CA MET A 191 10.84 -7.68 -7.45
C MET A 191 12.12 -6.86 -7.60
N THR A 192 12.90 -7.16 -8.65
CA THR A 192 14.01 -6.31 -9.09
C THR A 192 13.49 -5.21 -10.01
N LEU A 193 13.94 -3.98 -9.81
CA LEU A 193 13.53 -2.82 -10.60
C LEU A 193 14.64 -2.38 -11.58
N PRO A 194 14.29 -1.90 -12.80
CA PRO A 194 12.92 -1.83 -13.35
C PRO A 194 12.33 -3.22 -13.68
N PRO A 195 10.99 -3.36 -13.66
CA PRO A 195 10.34 -4.63 -13.99
C PRO A 195 10.66 -5.06 -15.44
N PRO A 196 10.90 -6.37 -15.69
CA PRO A 196 11.26 -6.85 -17.03
C PRO A 196 10.13 -6.72 -18.07
N GLN A 197 8.87 -6.69 -17.62
CA GLN A 197 7.69 -6.53 -18.48
C GLN A 197 7.42 -5.08 -18.90
N GLY A 198 8.20 -4.13 -18.40
CA GLY A 198 7.96 -2.71 -18.60
C GLY A 198 6.98 -2.13 -17.57
N LEU A 199 6.77 -0.83 -17.65
CA LEU A 199 5.88 -0.06 -16.76
C LEU A 199 4.67 0.41 -17.56
N LEU A 200 3.50 0.46 -16.93
CA LEU A 200 2.29 0.98 -17.54
C LEU A 200 2.47 2.47 -17.92
N ALA A 201 2.00 2.82 -19.11
CA ALA A 201 1.96 4.22 -19.50
C ALA A 201 0.83 4.96 -18.75
N VAL A 202 1.03 6.26 -18.49
CA VAL A 202 0.04 7.07 -17.72
C VAL A 202 -1.32 7.08 -18.44
N GLU A 203 -1.32 7.16 -19.77
CA GLU A 203 -2.51 7.17 -20.60
C GLU A 203 -3.31 5.84 -20.49
N GLU A 204 -2.60 4.72 -20.39
CA GLU A 204 -3.21 3.39 -20.20
C GLU A 204 -3.84 3.29 -18.82
N ALA A 205 -3.18 3.84 -17.80
CA ALA A 205 -3.68 3.89 -16.44
C ALA A 205 -4.98 4.69 -16.34
N GLU A 206 -5.04 5.86 -16.93
CA GLU A 206 -6.26 6.71 -16.96
C GLU A 206 -7.43 6.03 -17.69
N GLU A 207 -7.15 5.33 -18.79
CA GLU A 207 -8.14 4.57 -19.52
C GLU A 207 -8.73 3.43 -18.69
N LEU A 208 -7.90 2.67 -17.96
CA LEU A 208 -8.34 1.58 -17.08
C LEU A 208 -9.25 2.10 -15.96
N ILE A 209 -8.88 3.22 -15.32
CA ILE A 209 -9.72 3.86 -14.29
C ILE A 209 -11.09 4.24 -14.85
N ARG A 210 -11.12 4.83 -16.04
CA ARG A 210 -12.37 5.24 -16.69
C ARG A 210 -13.27 4.05 -17.00
N GLN A 211 -12.70 2.95 -17.50
CA GLN A 211 -13.44 1.71 -17.78
C GLN A 211 -14.01 1.08 -16.50
N ALA A 212 -13.21 1.00 -15.45
CA ALA A 212 -13.61 0.46 -14.16
C ALA A 212 -14.82 1.21 -13.58
N LEU A 213 -14.79 2.54 -13.59
CA LEU A 213 -15.91 3.36 -13.07
C LEU A 213 -17.18 3.26 -13.91
N THR A 214 -17.06 3.03 -15.21
CA THR A 214 -18.23 2.84 -16.07
C THR A 214 -18.95 1.52 -15.74
N ALA A 215 -18.17 0.49 -15.35
CA ALA A 215 -18.73 -0.81 -14.98
C ALA A 215 -19.51 -0.80 -13.66
N VAL A 216 -19.19 0.10 -12.72
CA VAL A 216 -19.91 0.23 -11.43
C VAL A 216 -21.26 0.96 -11.57
N GLN A 217 -21.47 1.70 -12.66
CA GLN A 217 -22.68 2.48 -12.87
C GLN A 217 -23.79 1.72 -13.64
N THR A 218 -23.53 0.47 -14.02
CA THR A 218 -24.46 -0.40 -14.74
C THR A 218 -24.98 -1.50 -13.84
#